data_3e07dc7d40a2f83da3c225da47c97c8b
#
_entry.id   3e07dc7d40a2f83da3c225da47c97c8b
#
_cell.length_a   1.000
_cell.length_b   1.000
_cell.length_c   1.000
_cell.angle_alpha   90.00
_cell.angle_beta   90.00
_cell.angle_gamma   90.00
#
_symmetry.space_group_name_H-M   'P 1'
#
loop_
_entity.id
_entity.type
_entity.pdbx_description
1 polymer ?
#
loop_
_entity_poly.entity_id
_entity_poly.type
_entity_poly.pdbx_seq_one_letter_code
_entity_poly.pdbx_strand_id
1 'polypeptide(L)'
;MFYLNTIITNKVLLLITYVLHINYKNKKHEKMSENFTSSLCLKLSLQACEVRNCTETRKSMKLVIIRHGEPDYSIDSLTEKGWREADFLSERISKLPVSEIYCSPLGRAKDTAKATLQKLGTEAEILPWLREFDAPIDGCNNEKKMVPWDFMPGYWTKQEEFYDRDQWFDNDLMKTGPVKEEYEKVAAGLDELLLKYGYQREGRLYRAIPGSDDTIVLFCHLGITCVILSHLLGISAQLMWHGFFIAPTSVTVIETEERMNNEAFFRCREVGDTAHLYVKGEPVSNAGFFPRQPK
;
A
#
# COMPACT_ATOMS: atom_id res chain seq x y z
N MET A 1 7.27 -23.78 -16.68
CA MET A 1 8.10 -22.89 -15.85
C MET A 1 9.31 -23.59 -15.23
N PHE A 2 9.23 -24.85 -14.84
CA PHE A 2 10.38 -25.65 -14.32
C PHE A 2 11.52 -25.88 -15.32
N TYR A 3 11.23 -25.96 -16.61
CA TYR A 3 12.25 -26.21 -17.65
C TYR A 3 13.18 -25.02 -17.93
N LEU A 4 12.70 -23.79 -17.75
CA LEU A 4 13.50 -22.58 -18.01
C LEU A 4 14.56 -22.34 -16.91
N ASN A 5 14.20 -22.62 -15.65
CA ASN A 5 15.14 -22.46 -14.52
C ASN A 5 16.30 -23.47 -14.57
N THR A 6 16.04 -24.69 -15.02
CA THR A 6 17.08 -25.74 -15.16
C THR A 6 18.08 -25.39 -16.25
N ILE A 7 17.62 -24.77 -17.34
CA ILE A 7 18.49 -24.33 -18.47
C ILE A 7 19.37 -23.14 -18.08
N ILE A 8 18.83 -22.18 -17.30
CA ILE A 8 19.60 -21.03 -16.81
C ILE A 8 20.68 -21.47 -15.81
N THR A 9 20.31 -22.37 -14.87
CA THR A 9 21.26 -22.89 -13.88
C THR A 9 22.40 -23.67 -14.51
N ASN A 10 22.12 -24.47 -15.55
CA ASN A 10 23.13 -25.22 -16.28
C ASN A 10 24.04 -24.30 -17.13
N LYS A 11 23.52 -23.23 -17.72
CA LYS A 11 24.34 -22.25 -18.47
C LYS A 11 25.27 -21.46 -17.56
N VAL A 12 24.81 -21.06 -16.37
CA VAL A 12 25.64 -20.37 -15.37
C VAL A 12 26.75 -21.32 -14.84
N LEU A 13 26.43 -22.58 -14.60
CA LEU A 13 27.42 -23.57 -14.15
C LEU A 13 28.48 -23.84 -15.24
N LEU A 14 28.07 -23.91 -16.52
CA LEU A 14 28.99 -24.02 -17.67
C LEU A 14 29.89 -22.78 -17.82
N LEU A 15 29.35 -21.59 -17.60
CA LEU A 15 30.14 -20.35 -17.65
C LEU A 15 31.18 -20.29 -16.54
N ILE A 16 30.81 -20.68 -15.33
CA ILE A 16 31.74 -20.76 -14.18
C ILE A 16 32.82 -21.79 -14.43
N THR A 17 32.49 -22.99 -14.96
CA THR A 17 33.49 -24.02 -15.31
C THR A 17 34.40 -23.56 -16.44
N TYR A 18 33.90 -22.83 -17.41
CA TYR A 18 34.68 -22.30 -18.51
C TYR A 18 35.64 -21.18 -18.05
N VAL A 19 35.21 -20.28 -17.19
CA VAL A 19 36.06 -19.25 -16.57
C VAL A 19 37.12 -19.85 -15.66
N LEU A 20 36.80 -20.89 -14.91
CA LEU A 20 37.77 -21.62 -14.07
C LEU A 20 38.80 -22.38 -14.93
N HIS A 21 38.39 -22.93 -16.08
CA HIS A 21 39.28 -23.62 -17.01
C HIS A 21 40.24 -22.68 -17.72
N ILE A 22 39.77 -21.47 -18.10
CA ILE A 22 40.62 -20.41 -18.69
C ILE A 22 41.66 -19.95 -17.65
N ASN A 23 41.23 -19.69 -16.41
CA ASN A 23 42.14 -19.29 -15.35
C ASN A 23 43.16 -20.37 -14.99
N TYR A 24 42.80 -21.66 -15.07
CA TYR A 24 43.74 -22.78 -14.86
C TYR A 24 44.77 -22.87 -15.98
N LYS A 25 44.41 -22.64 -17.24
CA LYS A 25 45.34 -22.63 -18.36
C LYS A 25 46.30 -21.42 -18.38
N ASN A 26 45.87 -20.29 -17.84
CA ASN A 26 46.71 -19.08 -17.75
C ASN A 26 47.66 -19.10 -16.55
N LYS A 27 47.49 -20.02 -15.57
CA LYS A 27 48.33 -20.18 -14.37
C LYS A 27 49.70 -20.81 -14.61
N LYS A 28 50.19 -20.96 -15.85
CA LYS A 28 51.54 -21.44 -16.13
C LYS A 28 52.63 -20.35 -16.05
N HIS A 29 52.26 -19.10 -15.83
CA HIS A 29 53.18 -17.99 -15.59
C HIS A 29 52.54 -16.98 -14.63
N GLU A 30 52.74 -17.15 -13.35
CA GLU A 30 52.94 -16.15 -12.30
C GLU A 30 52.46 -16.65 -10.95
N LYS A 31 53.38 -16.62 -9.97
CA LYS A 31 53.12 -16.81 -8.55
C LYS A 31 52.32 -15.57 -8.06
N MET A 32 51.00 -15.69 -7.95
CA MET A 32 50.18 -14.74 -7.18
C MET A 32 49.59 -15.44 -5.95
N SER A 33 49.61 -14.73 -4.83
CA SER A 33 49.38 -15.21 -3.48
C SER A 33 48.08 -15.99 -3.28
N GLU A 34 48.13 -17.14 -2.66
CA GLU A 34 47.01 -18.04 -2.30
C GLU A 34 45.92 -17.38 -1.43
N ASN A 35 46.19 -16.21 -0.87
CA ASN A 35 45.25 -15.52 0.03
C ASN A 35 44.14 -14.72 -0.69
N PHE A 36 44.32 -14.39 -1.98
CA PHE A 36 43.32 -13.60 -2.71
C PHE A 36 42.20 -14.48 -3.32
N THR A 37 42.57 -15.71 -3.74
CA THR A 37 41.61 -16.64 -4.35
C THR A 37 40.67 -17.28 -3.32
N SER A 38 41.16 -17.54 -2.08
CA SER A 38 40.33 -18.10 -1.01
C SER A 38 39.28 -17.09 -0.52
N SER A 39 39.64 -15.82 -0.38
CA SER A 39 38.69 -14.77 0.07
C SER A 39 37.60 -14.49 -0.97
N LEU A 40 37.93 -14.50 -2.27
CA LEU A 40 36.97 -14.29 -3.33
C LEU A 40 36.02 -15.50 -3.52
N CYS A 41 36.56 -16.73 -3.44
CA CYS A 41 35.75 -17.96 -3.44
C CYS A 41 34.83 -18.04 -2.21
N LEU A 42 35.29 -17.62 -1.03
CA LEU A 42 34.47 -17.59 0.19
C LEU A 42 33.36 -16.55 0.07
N LYS A 43 33.65 -15.33 -0.44
CA LYS A 43 32.64 -14.31 -0.67
C LYS A 43 31.61 -14.72 -1.73
N LEU A 44 32.04 -15.35 -2.82
CA LEU A 44 31.14 -15.85 -3.87
C LEU A 44 30.31 -17.05 -3.38
N SER A 45 30.87 -17.93 -2.51
CA SER A 45 30.10 -19.03 -1.92
C SER A 45 29.12 -18.57 -0.84
N LEU A 46 29.46 -17.53 -0.07
CA LEU A 46 28.51 -16.89 0.87
C LEU A 46 27.37 -16.18 0.13
N GLN A 47 27.68 -15.41 -0.92
CA GLN A 47 26.66 -14.79 -1.77
C GLN A 47 25.79 -15.83 -2.52
N ALA A 48 26.37 -16.97 -2.94
CA ALA A 48 25.62 -18.08 -3.55
C ALA A 48 24.84 -18.89 -2.51
N CYS A 49 25.24 -18.89 -1.23
CA CYS A 49 24.49 -19.52 -0.14
C CYS A 49 23.27 -18.68 0.27
N GLU A 50 23.38 -17.34 0.27
CA GLU A 50 22.26 -16.44 0.47
C GLU A 50 21.20 -16.55 -0.65
N VAL A 51 21.63 -16.84 -1.89
CA VAL A 51 20.71 -17.08 -3.02
C VAL A 51 20.04 -18.47 -2.95
N ARG A 52 20.61 -19.47 -2.23
CA ARG A 52 20.03 -20.82 -2.16
C ARG A 52 18.92 -21.01 -1.11
N ASN A 53 18.77 -20.09 -0.17
CA ASN A 53 17.67 -20.13 0.80
C ASN A 53 16.37 -19.48 0.28
N CYS A 54 16.26 -19.21 -1.01
CA CYS A 54 15.10 -18.56 -1.64
C CYS A 54 14.00 -19.56 -2.05
N THR A 55 13.83 -20.68 -1.35
CA THR A 55 12.66 -21.59 -1.48
C THR A 55 11.75 -21.58 -0.26
N GLU A 56 12.05 -20.81 0.77
CA GLU A 56 11.03 -20.43 1.75
C GLU A 56 10.02 -19.54 1.02
N THR A 57 8.77 -19.94 1.06
CA THR A 57 7.64 -19.11 0.61
C THR A 57 7.80 -17.76 1.32
N ARG A 58 8.13 -16.71 0.55
CA ARG A 58 8.28 -15.36 1.10
C ARG A 58 6.99 -15.03 1.82
N LYS A 59 7.07 -14.86 3.13
CA LYS A 59 5.97 -14.27 3.88
C LYS A 59 5.73 -12.87 3.32
N SER A 60 4.49 -12.54 3.04
CA SER A 60 4.09 -11.24 2.51
C SER A 60 2.71 -10.94 3.03
N MET A 61 2.66 -10.04 3.99
CA MET A 61 1.39 -9.52 4.49
C MET A 61 0.70 -8.69 3.40
N LYS A 62 -0.61 -8.85 3.29
CA LYS A 62 -1.46 -8.05 2.39
C LYS A 62 -2.36 -7.13 3.20
N LEU A 63 -2.28 -5.85 2.89
CA LEU A 63 -3.22 -4.84 3.34
C LEU A 63 -4.15 -4.50 2.18
N VAL A 64 -5.43 -4.89 2.29
CA VAL A 64 -6.48 -4.66 1.30
C VAL A 64 -7.33 -3.51 1.79
N ILE A 65 -7.23 -2.36 1.16
CA ILE A 65 -7.98 -1.16 1.54
C ILE A 65 -9.15 -0.98 0.58
N ILE A 66 -10.33 -0.82 1.13
CA ILE A 66 -11.59 -0.71 0.39
C ILE A 66 -12.27 0.60 0.76
N ARG A 67 -12.54 1.43 -0.24
CA ARG A 67 -13.40 2.59 -0.07
C ARG A 67 -14.87 2.13 -0.01
N HIS A 68 -15.68 2.79 0.84
CA HIS A 68 -17.13 2.57 0.89
C HIS A 68 -17.79 2.70 -0.50
N GLY A 69 -18.93 2.06 -0.70
CA GLY A 69 -19.76 2.16 -1.92
C GLY A 69 -20.30 3.57 -2.15
N GLU A 70 -21.02 3.77 -3.26
CA GLU A 70 -21.60 5.07 -3.57
C GLU A 70 -22.47 5.55 -2.40
N PRO A 71 -22.12 6.72 -1.79
CA PRO A 71 -22.71 7.14 -0.52
C PRO A 71 -24.02 7.91 -0.70
N ASP A 72 -24.93 7.70 0.22
CA ASP A 72 -25.98 8.64 0.58
C ASP A 72 -25.56 9.35 1.87
N TYR A 73 -25.02 10.55 1.74
CA TYR A 73 -24.54 11.33 2.88
C TYR A 73 -25.66 11.84 3.80
N SER A 74 -26.92 11.85 3.35
CA SER A 74 -28.05 12.32 4.15
C SER A 74 -28.39 11.40 5.33
N ILE A 75 -28.05 10.12 5.20
CA ILE A 75 -28.30 9.08 6.19
C ILE A 75 -27.04 8.32 6.62
N ASP A 76 -25.86 8.78 6.17
CA ASP A 76 -24.55 8.10 6.36
C ASP A 76 -24.59 6.61 5.98
N SER A 77 -25.18 6.31 4.82
CA SER A 77 -25.33 4.95 4.29
C SER A 77 -24.96 4.92 2.79
N LEU A 78 -25.50 3.97 2.05
CA LEU A 78 -25.26 3.75 0.63
C LEU A 78 -26.52 4.10 -0.17
N THR A 79 -26.33 4.60 -1.41
CA THR A 79 -27.40 4.64 -2.41
C THR A 79 -27.79 3.21 -2.83
N GLU A 80 -28.90 3.07 -3.56
CA GLU A 80 -29.29 1.80 -4.16
C GLU A 80 -28.16 1.20 -5.03
N LYS A 81 -27.44 2.06 -5.76
CA LYS A 81 -26.25 1.66 -6.52
C LYS A 81 -25.12 1.20 -5.59
N GLY A 82 -24.85 1.95 -4.53
CA GLY A 82 -23.81 1.61 -3.56
C GLY A 82 -24.03 0.24 -2.90
N TRP A 83 -25.28 -0.14 -2.65
CA TRP A 83 -25.61 -1.47 -2.14
C TRP A 83 -25.31 -2.58 -3.16
N ARG A 84 -25.62 -2.37 -4.47
CA ARG A 84 -25.23 -3.32 -5.51
C ARG A 84 -23.71 -3.43 -5.65
N GLU A 85 -23.00 -2.28 -5.62
CA GLU A 85 -21.54 -2.25 -5.66
C GLU A 85 -20.92 -3.06 -4.50
N ALA A 86 -21.47 -2.91 -3.28
CA ALA A 86 -21.03 -3.64 -2.10
C ALA A 86 -21.28 -5.17 -2.21
N ASP A 87 -22.38 -5.57 -2.82
CA ASP A 87 -22.64 -6.99 -3.05
C ASP A 87 -21.67 -7.60 -4.06
N PHE A 88 -21.38 -6.92 -5.18
CA PHE A 88 -20.38 -7.37 -6.15
C PHE A 88 -18.97 -7.42 -5.57
N LEU A 89 -18.61 -6.42 -4.75
CA LEU A 89 -17.37 -6.42 -4.00
C LEU A 89 -17.25 -7.64 -3.09
N SER A 90 -18.33 -7.99 -2.39
CA SER A 90 -18.33 -9.11 -1.45
C SER A 90 -18.01 -10.45 -2.12
N GLU A 91 -18.41 -10.65 -3.40
CA GLU A 91 -18.04 -11.84 -4.18
C GLU A 91 -16.55 -11.91 -4.49
N ARG A 92 -15.88 -10.76 -4.59
CA ARG A 92 -14.43 -10.68 -4.81
C ARG A 92 -13.67 -10.95 -3.52
N ILE A 93 -14.02 -10.23 -2.45
CA ILE A 93 -13.27 -10.27 -1.19
C ILE A 93 -13.42 -11.62 -0.49
N SER A 94 -14.60 -12.25 -0.57
CA SER A 94 -14.82 -13.59 0.02
C SER A 94 -13.96 -14.70 -0.59
N LYS A 95 -13.30 -14.46 -1.73
CA LYS A 95 -12.37 -15.42 -2.37
C LYS A 95 -10.92 -15.26 -1.88
N LEU A 96 -10.63 -14.21 -1.12
CA LEU A 96 -9.31 -13.99 -0.55
C LEU A 96 -9.16 -14.79 0.77
N PRO A 97 -7.94 -15.20 1.13
CA PRO A 97 -7.67 -15.81 2.42
C PRO A 97 -7.61 -14.73 3.51
N VAL A 98 -8.76 -14.10 3.82
CA VAL A 98 -8.84 -13.00 4.77
C VAL A 98 -8.60 -13.50 6.18
N SER A 99 -7.63 -12.91 6.89
CA SER A 99 -7.33 -13.22 8.29
C SER A 99 -8.19 -12.37 9.24
N GLU A 100 -8.22 -11.07 9.01
CA GLU A 100 -9.01 -10.13 9.85
C GLU A 100 -9.58 -8.99 9.01
N ILE A 101 -10.69 -8.42 9.50
CA ILE A 101 -11.39 -7.30 8.88
C ILE A 101 -11.51 -6.16 9.88
N TYR A 102 -11.12 -4.98 9.45
CA TYR A 102 -11.25 -3.73 10.19
C TYR A 102 -12.17 -2.77 9.44
N CYS A 103 -12.91 -1.96 10.16
CA CYS A 103 -13.88 -1.07 9.53
C CYS A 103 -13.89 0.31 10.22
N SER A 104 -14.13 1.33 9.41
CA SER A 104 -14.44 2.67 9.85
C SER A 104 -15.72 2.69 10.72
N PRO A 105 -15.80 3.60 11.72
CA PRO A 105 -17.03 3.77 12.52
C PRO A 105 -18.20 4.35 11.73
N LEU A 106 -18.00 4.91 10.52
CA LEU A 106 -19.04 5.58 9.74
C LEU A 106 -19.98 4.58 9.04
N GLY A 107 -21.28 4.91 8.99
CA GLY A 107 -22.35 4.03 8.53
C GLY A 107 -22.11 3.47 7.11
N ARG A 108 -21.78 4.33 6.15
CA ARG A 108 -21.51 3.94 4.76
C ARG A 108 -20.38 2.91 4.60
N ALA A 109 -19.37 2.94 5.47
CA ALA A 109 -18.29 1.94 5.45
C ALA A 109 -18.76 0.61 6.05
N LYS A 110 -19.52 0.65 7.16
CA LYS A 110 -20.14 -0.53 7.77
C LYS A 110 -21.11 -1.23 6.82
N ASP A 111 -21.94 -0.45 6.12
CA ASP A 111 -22.90 -0.97 5.15
C ASP A 111 -22.20 -1.62 3.95
N THR A 112 -21.07 -1.03 3.51
CA THR A 112 -20.23 -1.65 2.46
C THR A 112 -19.63 -2.99 2.91
N ALA A 113 -19.18 -3.07 4.16
CA ALA A 113 -18.59 -4.30 4.71
C ALA A 113 -19.62 -5.42 4.91
N LYS A 114 -20.89 -5.08 5.17
CA LYS A 114 -21.95 -5.99 5.61
C LYS A 114 -22.10 -7.26 4.76
N ALA A 115 -22.16 -7.12 3.44
CA ALA A 115 -22.29 -8.27 2.55
C ALA A 115 -21.06 -9.19 2.57
N THR A 116 -19.86 -8.60 2.70
CA THR A 116 -18.59 -9.35 2.82
C THR A 116 -18.56 -10.12 4.15
N LEU A 117 -18.90 -9.47 5.27
CA LEU A 117 -18.92 -10.08 6.59
C LEU A 117 -19.90 -11.25 6.66
N GLN A 118 -21.10 -11.09 6.08
CA GLN A 118 -22.09 -12.15 5.99
C GLN A 118 -21.57 -13.36 5.18
N LYS A 119 -20.90 -13.14 4.04
CA LYS A 119 -20.36 -14.23 3.21
C LYS A 119 -19.22 -14.98 3.87
N LEU A 120 -18.40 -14.27 4.65
CA LEU A 120 -17.25 -14.86 5.38
C LEU A 120 -17.66 -15.45 6.74
N GLY A 121 -18.84 -15.13 7.26
CA GLY A 121 -19.29 -15.57 8.60
C GLY A 121 -18.44 -15.00 9.73
N THR A 122 -17.97 -13.74 9.58
CA THR A 122 -17.09 -13.07 10.54
C THR A 122 -17.60 -11.67 10.88
N GLU A 123 -16.94 -11.00 11.81
CA GLU A 123 -17.20 -9.63 12.21
C GLU A 123 -16.00 -8.73 11.87
N ALA A 124 -16.20 -7.41 11.89
CA ALA A 124 -15.12 -6.45 11.71
C ALA A 124 -14.84 -5.73 13.04
N GLU A 125 -13.57 -5.57 13.40
CA GLU A 125 -13.15 -4.66 14.45
C GLU A 125 -13.30 -3.20 13.99
N ILE A 126 -13.95 -2.37 14.81
CA ILE A 126 -14.13 -0.95 14.49
C ILE A 126 -12.93 -0.16 14.98
N LEU A 127 -12.22 0.47 14.05
CA LEU A 127 -11.08 1.33 14.36
C LEU A 127 -11.48 2.80 14.22
N PRO A 128 -11.52 3.58 15.31
CA PRO A 128 -11.96 4.99 15.26
C PRO A 128 -11.14 5.86 14.30
N TRP A 129 -9.86 5.59 14.14
CA TRP A 129 -8.96 6.34 13.25
C TRP A 129 -9.16 6.01 11.76
N LEU A 130 -9.89 4.94 11.39
CA LEU A 130 -10.27 4.62 10.00
C LEU A 130 -11.43 5.47 9.46
N ARG A 131 -12.01 6.38 10.26
CA ARG A 131 -13.00 7.34 9.76
C ARG A 131 -12.41 8.18 8.62
N GLU A 132 -13.29 8.84 7.85
CA GLU A 132 -12.79 9.77 6.82
C GLU A 132 -11.88 10.83 7.44
N PHE A 133 -10.80 11.18 6.75
CA PHE A 133 -9.84 12.17 7.22
C PHE A 133 -10.55 13.53 7.36
N ASP A 134 -10.71 13.99 8.57
CA ASP A 134 -11.49 15.16 8.91
C ASP A 134 -10.61 16.19 9.61
N ALA A 135 -10.00 17.07 8.81
CA ALA A 135 -9.15 18.15 9.26
C ALA A 135 -9.51 19.43 8.48
N PRO A 136 -10.67 20.08 8.78
CA PRO A 136 -11.11 21.24 8.03
C PRO A 136 -10.14 22.40 8.20
N ILE A 137 -9.77 23.00 7.08
CA ILE A 137 -8.90 24.18 6.98
C ILE A 137 -9.70 25.40 6.51
N ASP A 138 -9.14 26.60 6.61
CA ASP A 138 -9.72 27.79 6.03
C ASP A 138 -9.67 27.71 4.50
N GLY A 139 -10.74 28.15 3.85
CA GLY A 139 -10.78 28.23 2.39
C GLY A 139 -9.84 29.30 1.84
N CYS A 140 -9.44 29.15 0.59
CA CYS A 140 -8.71 30.21 -0.11
C CYS A 140 -9.56 31.50 -0.12
N ASN A 141 -8.95 32.63 0.19
CA ASN A 141 -9.63 33.96 0.26
C ASN A 141 -10.64 34.17 1.40
N ASN A 142 -10.42 33.55 2.57
CA ASN A 142 -11.31 33.60 3.74
C ASN A 142 -12.72 33.05 3.49
N GLU A 143 -12.85 32.13 2.58
CA GLU A 143 -14.08 31.40 2.33
C GLU A 143 -14.37 30.38 3.46
N LYS A 144 -15.50 29.67 3.31
CA LYS A 144 -15.92 28.63 4.26
C LYS A 144 -14.83 27.59 4.45
N LYS A 145 -14.84 26.92 5.61
CA LYS A 145 -13.97 25.74 5.86
C LYS A 145 -14.05 24.73 4.73
N MET A 146 -12.91 24.23 4.31
CA MET A 146 -12.78 23.22 3.26
C MET A 146 -11.98 22.02 3.75
N VAL A 147 -12.08 20.93 3.02
CA VAL A 147 -11.22 19.76 3.26
C VAL A 147 -9.81 19.99 2.67
N PRO A 148 -8.76 19.42 3.26
CA PRO A 148 -7.38 19.68 2.85
C PRO A 148 -6.98 19.06 1.49
N TRP A 149 -7.90 18.48 0.76
CA TRP A 149 -7.70 17.88 -0.58
C TRP A 149 -8.58 18.52 -1.68
N ASP A 150 -9.21 19.65 -1.42
CA ASP A 150 -10.06 20.33 -2.41
C ASP A 150 -9.40 21.62 -2.93
N PHE A 151 -8.13 21.56 -3.28
CA PHE A 151 -7.42 22.68 -3.88
C PHE A 151 -7.51 22.68 -5.40
N MET A 152 -7.71 23.87 -5.98
CA MET A 152 -7.61 24.04 -7.43
C MET A 152 -6.18 23.83 -7.91
N PRO A 153 -5.96 23.19 -9.09
CA PRO A 153 -4.63 22.93 -9.62
C PRO A 153 -3.76 24.18 -9.73
N GLY A 154 -4.35 25.34 -10.09
CA GLY A 154 -3.62 26.60 -10.18
C GLY A 154 -3.04 27.12 -8.85
N TYR A 155 -3.52 26.60 -7.73
CA TYR A 155 -2.99 26.87 -6.39
C TYR A 155 -2.00 25.77 -5.95
N TRP A 156 -2.48 24.52 -5.79
CA TRP A 156 -1.69 23.49 -5.14
C TRP A 156 -0.39 23.13 -5.89
N THR A 157 -0.38 23.22 -7.24
CA THR A 157 0.82 22.93 -8.04
C THR A 157 1.95 23.95 -7.90
N LYS A 158 1.69 25.07 -7.23
CA LYS A 158 2.68 26.15 -6.98
C LYS A 158 3.25 26.12 -5.57
N GLN A 159 2.76 25.23 -4.72
CA GLN A 159 3.21 25.10 -3.35
C GLN A 159 4.31 24.03 -3.29
N GLU A 160 5.56 24.42 -3.19
CA GLU A 160 6.69 23.49 -3.21
C GLU A 160 6.65 22.50 -2.04
N GLU A 161 6.21 22.94 -0.86
CA GLU A 161 6.05 22.11 0.33
C GLU A 161 5.05 20.96 0.12
N PHE A 162 4.06 21.10 -0.77
CA PHE A 162 3.10 20.04 -1.07
C PHE A 162 3.73 18.83 -1.77
N TYR A 163 4.91 18.99 -2.36
CA TYR A 163 5.68 17.92 -2.98
C TYR A 163 6.59 17.18 -2.00
N ASP A 164 6.86 17.79 -0.82
CA ASP A 164 7.69 17.19 0.20
C ASP A 164 6.86 16.30 1.15
N ARG A 165 7.33 15.05 1.37
CA ARG A 165 6.60 14.08 2.20
C ARG A 165 6.51 14.46 3.69
N ASP A 166 7.44 15.26 4.18
CA ASP A 166 7.58 15.60 5.60
C ASP A 166 7.22 17.07 5.89
N GLN A 167 6.92 17.89 4.85
CA GLN A 167 6.64 19.32 4.98
C GLN A 167 5.28 19.75 4.41
N TRP A 168 4.53 18.87 3.73
CA TRP A 168 3.28 19.23 3.05
C TRP A 168 2.22 19.85 3.96
N PHE A 169 2.23 19.51 5.26
CA PHE A 169 1.35 20.10 6.26
C PHE A 169 1.89 21.43 6.85
N ASP A 170 3.07 21.86 6.45
CA ASP A 170 3.66 23.14 6.87
C ASP A 170 3.21 24.34 6.03
N ASN A 171 2.41 24.10 4.97
CA ASN A 171 1.73 25.15 4.22
C ASN A 171 0.81 25.98 5.12
N ASP A 172 0.75 27.30 4.89
CA ASP A 172 0.00 28.25 5.73
C ASP A 172 -1.48 27.92 5.84
N LEU A 173 -2.13 27.43 4.76
CA LEU A 173 -3.53 27.01 4.82
C LEU A 173 -3.71 25.70 5.60
N MET A 174 -2.77 24.78 5.50
CA MET A 174 -2.82 23.54 6.28
C MET A 174 -2.74 23.80 7.79
N LYS A 175 -1.98 24.81 8.21
CA LYS A 175 -1.84 25.22 9.61
C LYS A 175 -3.08 25.92 10.18
N THR A 176 -4.07 26.27 9.38
CA THR A 176 -5.34 26.83 9.85
C THR A 176 -6.30 25.77 10.42
N GLY A 177 -5.97 24.49 10.24
CA GLY A 177 -6.72 23.35 10.76
C GLY A 177 -5.80 22.31 11.41
N PRO A 178 -6.37 21.27 12.02
CA PRO A 178 -5.62 20.23 12.75
C PRO A 178 -5.04 19.16 11.80
N VAL A 179 -4.52 19.56 10.62
CA VAL A 179 -4.13 18.64 9.56
C VAL A 179 -2.98 17.72 10.00
N LYS A 180 -1.96 18.30 10.63
CA LYS A 180 -0.80 17.55 11.10
C LYS A 180 -1.18 16.57 12.21
N GLU A 181 -1.93 17.03 13.19
CA GLU A 181 -2.38 16.24 14.32
C GLU A 181 -3.26 15.05 13.87
N GLU A 182 -4.18 15.28 12.93
CA GLU A 182 -5.01 14.21 12.38
C GLU A 182 -4.19 13.22 11.54
N TYR A 183 -3.23 13.70 10.76
CA TYR A 183 -2.30 12.84 10.04
C TYR A 183 -1.48 11.94 10.98
N GLU A 184 -0.92 12.53 12.05
CA GLU A 184 -0.13 11.81 13.04
C GLU A 184 -0.97 10.75 13.79
N LYS A 185 -2.25 11.04 14.10
CA LYS A 185 -3.17 10.06 14.69
C LYS A 185 -3.40 8.85 13.77
N VAL A 186 -3.62 9.12 12.48
CA VAL A 186 -3.81 8.04 11.50
C VAL A 186 -2.53 7.22 11.36
N ALA A 187 -1.39 7.88 11.24
CA ALA A 187 -0.09 7.21 11.14
C ALA A 187 0.20 6.33 12.37
N ALA A 188 -0.04 6.85 13.57
CA ALA A 188 0.15 6.10 14.82
C ALA A 188 -0.81 4.90 14.90
N GLY A 189 -2.10 5.08 14.58
CA GLY A 189 -3.08 4.00 14.57
C GLY A 189 -2.75 2.90 13.56
N LEU A 190 -2.24 3.27 12.38
CA LEU A 190 -1.78 2.33 11.38
C LEU A 190 -0.53 1.57 11.85
N ASP A 191 0.45 2.27 12.42
CA ASP A 191 1.69 1.65 12.92
C ASP A 191 1.39 0.70 14.09
N GLU A 192 0.45 1.04 14.98
CA GLU A 192 -0.03 0.15 16.05
C GLU A 192 -0.73 -1.09 15.47
N LEU A 193 -1.56 -0.93 14.45
CA LEU A 193 -2.20 -2.05 13.75
C LEU A 193 -1.14 -2.97 13.13
N LEU A 194 -0.17 -2.43 12.41
CA LEU A 194 0.87 -3.21 11.74
C LEU A 194 1.79 -3.94 12.74
N LEU A 195 1.98 -3.35 13.93
CA LEU A 195 2.73 -3.99 15.01
C LEU A 195 2.07 -5.30 15.48
N LYS A 196 0.73 -5.41 15.49
CA LYS A 196 0.00 -6.67 15.78
C LYS A 196 0.42 -7.79 14.83
N TYR A 197 0.82 -7.45 13.60
CA TYR A 197 1.27 -8.38 12.55
C TYR A 197 2.80 -8.50 12.45
N GLY A 198 3.52 -7.97 13.45
CA GLY A 198 4.97 -8.10 13.52
C GLY A 198 5.76 -7.06 12.72
N TYR A 199 5.14 -5.95 12.32
CA TYR A 199 5.81 -4.86 11.60
C TYR A 199 5.92 -3.62 12.49
N GLN A 200 7.10 -3.38 13.04
CA GLN A 200 7.40 -2.21 13.86
C GLN A 200 8.01 -1.09 13.02
N ARG A 201 7.44 0.10 13.07
CA ARG A 201 7.99 1.28 12.37
C ARG A 201 9.38 1.62 12.88
N GLU A 202 10.33 1.82 11.96
CA GLU A 202 11.71 2.23 12.24
C GLU A 202 12.14 3.29 11.20
N GLY A 203 11.97 4.55 11.53
CA GLY A 203 12.20 5.65 10.61
C GLY A 203 11.31 5.56 9.35
N ARG A 204 11.91 5.28 8.18
CA ARG A 204 11.20 5.20 6.89
C ARG A 204 10.90 3.76 6.43
N LEU A 205 11.28 2.77 7.20
CA LEU A 205 11.02 1.35 6.94
C LEU A 205 10.33 0.70 8.14
N TYR A 206 10.05 -0.58 8.04
CA TYR A 206 9.53 -1.38 9.14
C TYR A 206 10.50 -2.51 9.47
N ARG A 207 10.63 -2.81 10.77
CA ARG A 207 11.29 -4.02 11.22
C ARG A 207 10.26 -5.15 11.26
N ALA A 208 10.56 -6.26 10.58
CA ALA A 208 9.76 -7.48 10.65
C ALA A 208 10.17 -8.34 11.86
N ILE A 209 9.24 -8.59 12.85
CA ILE A 209 9.51 -9.26 14.13
C ILE A 209 8.39 -10.24 14.52
N PRO A 210 8.45 -11.49 14.13
CA PRO A 210 8.59 -11.93 12.75
C PRO A 210 7.47 -11.34 11.89
N GLY A 211 7.74 -11.14 10.62
CA GLY A 211 6.70 -10.73 9.67
C GLY A 211 5.62 -11.80 9.49
N SER A 212 4.48 -11.40 8.94
CA SER A 212 3.31 -12.24 8.75
C SER A 212 2.99 -12.46 7.27
N ASP A 213 2.18 -13.46 6.95
CA ASP A 213 1.58 -13.71 5.63
C ASP A 213 0.06 -13.46 5.63
N ASP A 214 -0.44 -12.77 6.66
CA ASP A 214 -1.84 -12.44 6.81
C ASP A 214 -2.36 -11.52 5.70
N THR A 215 -3.63 -11.69 5.37
CA THR A 215 -4.38 -10.75 4.54
C THR A 215 -5.39 -10.04 5.42
N ILE A 216 -5.18 -8.75 5.68
CA ILE A 216 -6.12 -7.92 6.44
C ILE A 216 -6.88 -6.98 5.51
N VAL A 217 -8.14 -6.74 5.81
CA VAL A 217 -9.03 -5.91 5.00
C VAL A 217 -9.48 -4.70 5.81
N LEU A 218 -9.34 -3.50 5.25
CA LEU A 218 -9.79 -2.24 5.84
C LEU A 218 -10.94 -1.66 5.01
N PHE A 219 -12.13 -1.52 5.61
CA PHE A 219 -13.24 -0.78 4.98
C PHE A 219 -13.21 0.67 5.46
N CYS A 220 -12.96 1.62 4.57
CA CYS A 220 -12.75 3.02 4.92
C CYS A 220 -13.20 4.00 3.82
N HIS A 221 -12.46 5.08 3.57
CA HIS A 221 -12.87 6.20 2.73
C HIS A 221 -11.73 6.67 1.83
N LEU A 222 -11.99 7.68 0.96
CA LEU A 222 -11.01 8.18 -0.01
C LEU A 222 -9.85 8.91 0.68
N GLY A 223 -10.15 9.91 1.49
CA GLY A 223 -9.12 10.76 2.08
C GLY A 223 -8.18 10.00 3.00
N ILE A 224 -8.75 9.11 3.86
CA ILE A 224 -7.95 8.25 4.75
C ILE A 224 -7.12 7.21 3.98
N THR A 225 -7.62 6.65 2.86
CA THR A 225 -6.84 5.75 2.01
C THR A 225 -5.58 6.44 1.50
N CYS A 226 -5.71 7.68 1.03
CA CYS A 226 -4.56 8.48 0.57
C CYS A 226 -3.56 8.77 1.70
N VAL A 227 -4.03 9.01 2.93
CA VAL A 227 -3.16 9.19 4.11
C VAL A 227 -2.40 7.90 4.44
N ILE A 228 -3.08 6.75 4.44
CA ILE A 228 -2.45 5.44 4.64
C ILE A 228 -1.36 5.20 3.59
N LEU A 229 -1.67 5.43 2.31
CA LEU A 229 -0.70 5.29 1.22
C LEU A 229 0.47 6.26 1.38
N SER A 230 0.21 7.52 1.73
CA SER A 230 1.23 8.54 2.02
C SER A 230 2.21 8.06 3.08
N HIS A 231 1.71 7.57 4.21
CA HIS A 231 2.53 7.10 5.32
C HIS A 231 3.39 5.88 4.97
N LEU A 232 2.79 4.88 4.29
CA LEU A 232 3.48 3.63 3.93
C LEU A 232 4.50 3.82 2.81
N LEU A 233 4.17 4.62 1.79
CA LEU A 233 5.00 4.76 0.59
C LEU A 233 5.98 5.95 0.66
N GLY A 234 5.80 6.84 1.63
CA GLY A 234 6.63 8.04 1.78
C GLY A 234 6.40 9.06 0.66
N ILE A 235 5.15 9.22 0.23
CA ILE A 235 4.70 10.20 -0.75
C ILE A 235 3.85 11.24 -0.01
N SER A 236 3.97 12.52 -0.35
CA SER A 236 3.12 13.57 0.23
C SER A 236 1.63 13.23 0.12
N ALA A 237 0.83 13.43 1.17
CA ALA A 237 -0.60 13.21 1.13
C ALA A 237 -1.30 14.11 0.11
N GLN A 238 -0.77 15.31 -0.14
CA GLN A 238 -1.28 16.23 -1.17
C GLN A 238 -1.17 15.63 -2.57
N LEU A 239 -0.06 14.97 -2.89
CA LEU A 239 0.11 14.28 -4.17
C LEU A 239 -0.79 13.06 -4.29
N MET A 240 -1.04 12.35 -3.18
CA MET A 240 -1.99 11.23 -3.17
C MET A 240 -3.42 11.71 -3.39
N TRP A 241 -3.88 12.75 -2.68
CA TRP A 241 -5.24 13.29 -2.78
C TRP A 241 -5.55 13.88 -4.16
N HIS A 242 -4.60 14.61 -4.77
CA HIS A 242 -4.82 15.28 -6.05
C HIS A 242 -4.46 14.43 -7.26
N GLY A 243 -3.63 13.38 -7.08
CA GLY A 243 -3.15 12.53 -8.16
C GLY A 243 -3.92 11.23 -8.34
N PHE A 244 -4.68 10.77 -7.33
CA PHE A 244 -5.34 9.47 -7.35
C PHE A 244 -6.82 9.57 -7.05
N PHE A 245 -7.63 8.98 -7.92
CA PHE A 245 -9.05 8.80 -7.68
C PHE A 245 -9.31 7.38 -7.17
N ILE A 246 -9.68 7.29 -5.90
CA ILE A 246 -10.08 6.03 -5.25
C ILE A 246 -11.60 5.93 -5.39
N ALA A 247 -12.08 5.19 -6.39
CA ALA A 247 -13.51 5.07 -6.69
C ALA A 247 -14.28 4.36 -5.55
N PRO A 248 -15.61 4.58 -5.40
CA PRO A 248 -16.45 3.78 -4.51
C PRO A 248 -16.28 2.27 -4.75
N THR A 249 -16.26 1.47 -3.69
CA THR A 249 -15.95 0.03 -3.62
C THR A 249 -14.62 -0.41 -4.24
N SER A 250 -13.80 0.52 -4.73
CA SER A 250 -12.51 0.14 -5.28
C SER A 250 -11.58 -0.49 -4.24
N VAL A 251 -10.72 -1.36 -4.72
CA VAL A 251 -9.78 -2.14 -3.93
C VAL A 251 -8.36 -1.64 -4.20
N THR A 252 -7.65 -1.29 -3.14
CA THR A 252 -6.23 -0.96 -3.14
C THR A 252 -5.47 -2.03 -2.39
N VAL A 253 -4.42 -2.59 -2.98
CA VAL A 253 -3.65 -3.70 -2.39
C VAL A 253 -2.21 -3.26 -2.18
N ILE A 254 -1.75 -3.38 -0.95
CA ILE A 254 -0.38 -3.14 -0.54
C ILE A 254 0.18 -4.45 0.02
N GLU A 255 1.40 -4.79 -0.36
CA GLU A 255 2.09 -5.96 0.17
C GLU A 255 3.40 -5.57 0.83
N THR A 256 3.78 -6.31 1.88
CA THR A 256 5.11 -6.20 2.46
C THR A 256 6.14 -6.83 1.53
N GLU A 257 7.31 -6.22 1.44
CA GLU A 257 8.46 -6.73 0.73
C GLU A 257 9.63 -6.84 1.72
N GLU A 258 9.98 -8.09 2.07
CA GLU A 258 11.07 -8.42 2.97
C GLU A 258 12.23 -9.02 2.17
N ARG A 259 13.17 -8.17 1.74
CA ARG A 259 14.35 -8.59 0.96
C ARG A 259 15.56 -8.86 1.82
N MET A 260 15.63 -8.23 2.98
CA MET A 260 16.69 -8.35 3.96
C MET A 260 16.10 -8.87 5.28
N ASN A 261 16.91 -9.56 6.06
CA ASN A 261 16.49 -10.04 7.37
C ASN A 261 16.06 -8.87 8.26
N ASN A 262 14.86 -8.98 8.82
CA ASN A 262 14.25 -8.01 9.72
C ASN A 262 13.95 -6.62 9.10
N GLU A 263 14.04 -6.45 7.78
CA GLU A 263 13.66 -5.21 7.09
C GLU A 263 12.46 -5.46 6.19
N ALA A 264 11.42 -4.66 6.35
CA ALA A 264 10.23 -4.68 5.50
C ALA A 264 9.95 -3.29 4.95
N PHE A 265 9.47 -3.24 3.72
CA PHE A 265 8.90 -2.06 3.10
C PHE A 265 7.55 -2.44 2.46
N PHE A 266 6.65 -1.47 2.38
CA PHE A 266 5.34 -1.68 1.77
C PHE A 266 5.37 -1.28 0.30
N ARG A 267 4.87 -2.18 -0.57
CA ARG A 267 4.75 -1.91 -2.00
C ARG A 267 3.30 -1.96 -2.43
N CYS A 268 2.84 -0.90 -3.08
CA CYS A 268 1.51 -0.86 -3.65
C CYS A 268 1.46 -1.70 -4.94
N ARG A 269 0.54 -2.65 -5.02
CA ARG A 269 0.34 -3.51 -6.19
C ARG A 269 -0.82 -3.06 -7.05
N GLU A 270 -1.89 -2.60 -6.41
CA GLU A 270 -3.12 -2.18 -7.06
C GLU A 270 -3.63 -0.92 -6.37
N VAL A 271 -4.08 0.07 -7.13
CA VAL A 271 -4.69 1.28 -6.60
C VAL A 271 -6.05 1.49 -7.27
N GLY A 272 -7.10 1.55 -6.46
CA GLY A 272 -8.42 1.90 -6.95
C GLY A 272 -9.02 0.91 -7.97
N ASP A 273 -8.67 -0.37 -7.90
CA ASP A 273 -9.16 -1.38 -8.83
C ASP A 273 -10.66 -1.66 -8.65
N THR A 274 -11.40 -1.63 -9.74
CA THR A 274 -12.85 -1.83 -9.81
C THR A 274 -13.25 -3.03 -10.66
N ALA A 275 -12.39 -4.02 -10.84
CA ALA A 275 -12.62 -5.17 -11.72
C ALA A 275 -13.90 -5.92 -11.39
N HIS A 276 -14.33 -5.96 -10.11
CA HIS A 276 -15.60 -6.59 -9.69
C HIS A 276 -16.83 -5.90 -10.29
N LEU A 277 -16.79 -4.58 -10.48
CA LEU A 277 -17.86 -3.82 -11.15
C LEU A 277 -17.85 -4.08 -12.64
N TYR A 278 -16.67 -4.07 -13.27
CA TYR A 278 -16.52 -4.34 -14.70
C TYR A 278 -17.08 -5.72 -15.09
N VAL A 279 -16.79 -6.77 -14.33
CA VAL A 279 -17.29 -8.13 -14.56
C VAL A 279 -18.81 -8.21 -14.49
N LYS A 280 -19.44 -7.36 -13.69
CA LYS A 280 -20.90 -7.30 -13.50
C LYS A 280 -21.61 -6.31 -14.43
N GLY A 281 -20.85 -5.55 -15.23
CA GLY A 281 -21.39 -4.48 -16.08
C GLY A 281 -21.94 -3.29 -15.31
N GLU A 282 -21.54 -3.13 -14.03
CA GLU A 282 -21.94 -1.97 -13.22
C GLU A 282 -21.01 -0.80 -13.51
N PRO A 283 -21.50 0.37 -13.91
CA PRO A 283 -20.66 1.55 -14.13
C PRO A 283 -20.01 2.03 -12.83
N VAL A 284 -18.73 2.37 -12.91
CA VAL A 284 -17.99 2.95 -11.76
C VAL A 284 -18.65 4.27 -11.35
N SER A 285 -18.87 4.45 -10.04
CA SER A 285 -19.38 5.69 -9.49
C SER A 285 -18.32 6.80 -9.53
N ASN A 286 -18.76 8.02 -9.86
CA ASN A 286 -17.93 9.22 -9.83
C ASN A 286 -18.05 9.99 -8.51
N ALA A 287 -18.68 9.43 -7.47
CA ALA A 287 -18.81 10.09 -6.17
C ALA A 287 -17.43 10.43 -5.58
N GLY A 288 -17.18 11.71 -5.34
CA GLY A 288 -15.87 12.23 -4.90
C GLY A 288 -14.91 12.59 -6.03
N PHE A 289 -15.33 12.49 -7.30
CA PHE A 289 -14.61 13.07 -8.43
C PHE A 289 -15.16 14.47 -8.72
N PHE A 290 -14.29 15.46 -8.86
CA PHE A 290 -14.69 16.85 -9.08
C PHE A 290 -14.91 17.10 -10.59
N PRO A 291 -16.17 17.21 -11.07
CA PRO A 291 -16.42 17.49 -12.47
C PRO A 291 -16.07 18.94 -12.82
N ARG A 292 -15.91 19.20 -14.11
CA ARG A 292 -15.71 20.57 -14.61
C ARG A 292 -16.88 21.45 -14.13
N GLN A 293 -16.54 22.55 -13.47
CA GLN A 293 -17.54 23.56 -13.11
C GLN A 293 -18.15 24.15 -14.40
N PRO A 294 -19.50 24.26 -14.50
CA PRO A 294 -20.10 24.99 -15.60
C PRO A 294 -19.62 26.42 -15.61
N LYS A 295 -19.34 26.96 -16.81
CA LYS A 295 -18.93 28.35 -16.98
C LYS A 295 -20.11 29.29 -16.71
#